data_ae89b2ab857e08b68b682ef67e2fe482
#
_entry.id   ae89b2ab857e08b68b682ef67e2fe482
#
_cell.length_a   1.000
_cell.length_b   1.000
_cell.length_c   1.000
_cell.angle_alpha   90.00
_cell.angle_beta   90.00
_cell.angle_gamma   90.00
#
_symmetry.space_group_name_H-M   'P 1'
#
loop_
_entity.id
_entity.type
_entity.pdbx_description
1 polymer ?
#
loop_
_entity_poly.entity_id
_entity_poly.type
_entity_poly.pdbx_seq_one_letter_code
_entity_poly.pdbx_strand_id
1 'polypeptide(L)'
;MRVRLRAVAFMVVSLVLVAPSVASAVPRPSLDPFYAYTGSTPLEDIAPGTVLQTRTVPYHLAGVKSRIQAVQILYRSTGILGNATTNVTSILKPPTRRANVPHVIAYGSFYDSLNRNDQPSYAIAGGVTFGGLVNTIEAVLIAPFLNRGYTVAVADTQGQEANFAAGPEYGMNTLDGLRAAFGAPETGITDAAKVGLYGYSGGAIATEWAAELAPEYAPDVNARLVGAAMGGVLVKPSTNLHYVEGSQFWAGVMPMAIIGAARSFRVDLKQYLSPYGERVYERMKDDSIADVLGRYPGLTWKKLAKPEYPEPEDVPIYVEKVNQLIMGSRGTPTIPLYIGQGARGELEGTKGNKPGVGKGDGVMVAGDVRQLAREYCDRGVSVDYRQYNGASHVTAVATWLPASTGWLLKRFTDAPASENCATITPGNSLAPIPQQAG
;
A
#
# COMPACT_ATOMS: atom_id res chain seq x y z
N MET A 1 -38.88 -27.42 -12.09
CA MET A 1 -38.13 -26.82 -10.99
C MET A 1 -37.35 -25.60 -11.56
N ARG A 2 -37.84 -24.38 -11.30
CA ARG A 2 -37.33 -23.15 -11.95
C ARG A 2 -36.22 -22.54 -11.09
N VAL A 3 -34.99 -22.58 -11.60
CA VAL A 3 -33.84 -21.90 -10.97
C VAL A 3 -33.94 -20.39 -11.25
N ARG A 4 -34.10 -19.61 -10.21
CA ARG A 4 -34.04 -18.13 -10.28
C ARG A 4 -32.60 -17.71 -10.16
N LEU A 5 -31.96 -17.31 -11.26
CA LEU A 5 -30.73 -16.52 -11.26
C LEU A 5 -31.04 -15.15 -10.63
N ARG A 6 -30.41 -14.83 -9.51
CA ARG A 6 -30.37 -13.48 -8.99
C ARG A 6 -29.19 -12.76 -9.64
N ALA A 7 -29.51 -11.80 -10.48
CA ALA A 7 -28.54 -10.88 -11.06
C ALA A 7 -27.91 -10.03 -9.96
N VAL A 8 -26.60 -10.08 -9.86
CA VAL A 8 -25.78 -9.11 -9.10
C VAL A 8 -25.71 -7.86 -9.97
N ALA A 9 -26.32 -6.79 -9.51
CA ALA A 9 -26.30 -5.49 -10.20
C ALA A 9 -24.88 -4.90 -10.11
N PHE A 10 -24.15 -4.96 -11.21
CA PHE A 10 -22.98 -4.10 -11.43
C PHE A 10 -23.48 -2.67 -11.61
N MET A 11 -23.07 -1.79 -10.71
CA MET A 11 -23.33 -0.36 -10.84
C MET A 11 -22.38 0.20 -11.91
N VAL A 12 -22.82 0.19 -13.15
CA VAL A 12 -22.15 0.87 -14.26
C VAL A 12 -22.36 2.36 -14.07
N VAL A 13 -21.32 3.06 -13.65
CA VAL A 13 -21.28 4.53 -13.69
C VAL A 13 -21.19 4.93 -15.16
N SER A 14 -22.30 5.46 -15.71
CA SER A 14 -22.30 6.04 -17.03
C SER A 14 -21.43 7.29 -17.06
N LEU A 15 -20.22 7.19 -17.62
CA LEU A 15 -19.35 8.32 -17.87
C LEU A 15 -19.91 9.12 -19.06
N VAL A 16 -20.40 10.30 -18.80
CA VAL A 16 -20.73 11.28 -19.85
C VAL A 16 -19.40 11.79 -20.43
N LEU A 17 -19.12 11.44 -21.67
CA LEU A 17 -17.99 11.95 -22.45
C LEU A 17 -18.23 13.44 -22.77
N VAL A 18 -17.69 14.33 -21.95
CA VAL A 18 -17.50 15.74 -22.31
C VAL A 18 -16.20 15.82 -23.10
N ALA A 19 -16.24 16.31 -24.33
CA ALA A 19 -15.06 16.51 -25.16
C ALA A 19 -14.00 17.34 -24.41
N PRO A 20 -12.74 16.89 -24.29
CA PRO A 20 -11.72 17.64 -23.57
C PRO A 20 -11.30 18.86 -24.42
N SER A 21 -11.35 20.06 -23.83
CA SER A 21 -10.45 21.13 -24.21
C SER A 21 -9.02 20.60 -24.15
N VAL A 22 -8.17 20.89 -25.15
CA VAL A 22 -6.77 20.44 -25.21
C VAL A 22 -6.02 21.03 -24.01
N ALA A 23 -6.15 20.39 -22.85
CA ALA A 23 -5.27 20.65 -21.71
C ALA A 23 -3.88 20.13 -22.10
N SER A 24 -2.86 20.97 -21.93
CA SER A 24 -1.47 20.54 -22.10
C SER A 24 -1.26 19.27 -21.29
N ALA A 25 -0.87 18.17 -21.93
CA ALA A 25 -0.70 16.90 -21.28
C ALA A 25 0.35 17.05 -20.16
N VAL A 26 0.01 16.63 -18.95
CA VAL A 26 0.95 16.64 -17.81
C VAL A 26 2.16 15.78 -18.17
N PRO A 27 3.40 16.29 -18.07
CA PRO A 27 4.58 15.49 -18.39
C PRO A 27 4.66 14.24 -17.52
N ARG A 28 5.08 13.12 -18.09
CA ARG A 28 5.31 11.89 -17.33
C ARG A 28 6.40 12.09 -16.28
N PRO A 29 6.39 11.41 -15.13
CA PRO A 29 7.39 11.55 -14.07
C PRO A 29 8.84 11.43 -14.56
N SER A 30 9.11 10.60 -15.58
CA SER A 30 10.45 10.47 -16.19
C SER A 30 10.88 11.68 -17.01
N LEU A 31 9.96 12.56 -17.39
CA LEU A 31 10.21 13.74 -18.24
C LEU A 31 9.92 15.06 -17.51
N ASP A 32 9.32 15.02 -16.34
CA ASP A 32 8.98 16.17 -15.52
C ASP A 32 10.14 16.51 -14.57
N PRO A 33 10.82 17.67 -14.74
CA PRO A 33 11.92 18.09 -13.87
C PRO A 33 11.57 18.11 -12.38
N PHE A 34 10.28 18.21 -12.04
CA PHE A 34 9.83 18.18 -10.65
C PHE A 34 10.21 16.89 -9.92
N TYR A 35 10.34 15.76 -10.63
CA TYR A 35 10.68 14.47 -10.01
C TYR A 35 12.20 14.24 -9.90
N ALA A 36 13.02 15.18 -10.37
CA ALA A 36 14.47 15.07 -10.35
C ALA A 36 15.09 16.02 -9.32
N TYR A 37 15.96 15.49 -8.46
CA TYR A 37 16.80 16.33 -7.61
C TYR A 37 17.97 16.87 -8.43
N THR A 38 18.13 18.18 -8.44
CA THR A 38 19.18 18.89 -9.20
C THR A 38 20.05 19.77 -8.31
N GLY A 39 19.98 19.60 -6.98
CA GLY A 39 20.79 20.36 -6.03
C GLY A 39 22.25 19.95 -6.05
N SER A 40 23.12 20.78 -5.49
CA SER A 40 24.56 20.54 -5.41
C SER A 40 25.02 19.69 -4.25
N THR A 41 24.23 19.59 -3.19
CA THR A 41 24.53 18.73 -2.03
C THR A 41 24.27 17.27 -2.42
N PRO A 42 25.20 16.33 -2.19
CA PRO A 42 24.93 14.91 -2.41
C PRO A 42 23.69 14.44 -1.64
N LEU A 43 22.87 13.60 -2.28
CA LEU A 43 21.58 13.20 -1.69
C LEU A 43 21.75 12.40 -0.38
N GLU A 44 22.85 11.68 -0.23
CA GLU A 44 23.26 10.95 0.97
C GLU A 44 23.55 11.86 2.16
N ASP A 45 23.95 13.11 1.92
CA ASP A 45 24.24 14.11 2.96
C ASP A 45 22.99 14.87 3.40
N ILE A 46 21.85 14.63 2.74
CA ILE A 46 20.56 15.24 3.07
C ILE A 46 19.77 14.32 3.99
N ALA A 47 19.24 14.87 5.08
CA ALA A 47 18.44 14.10 6.04
C ALA A 47 17.12 13.60 5.44
N PRO A 48 16.63 12.40 5.84
CA PRO A 48 15.32 11.90 5.44
C PRO A 48 14.19 12.88 5.75
N GLY A 49 13.24 13.03 4.81
CA GLY A 49 12.12 13.95 4.93
C GLY A 49 12.44 15.41 4.62
N THR A 50 13.70 15.74 4.24
CA THR A 50 14.03 17.09 3.79
C THR A 50 13.29 17.43 2.50
N VAL A 51 12.63 18.61 2.48
CA VAL A 51 11.97 19.17 1.31
C VAL A 51 13.03 19.56 0.27
N LEU A 52 12.94 19.03 -0.93
CA LEU A 52 13.84 19.33 -2.05
C LEU A 52 13.20 20.32 -3.02
N GLN A 53 11.90 20.16 -3.26
CA GLN A 53 11.12 21.03 -4.15
C GLN A 53 9.65 20.96 -3.82
N THR A 54 8.90 22.06 -4.04
CA THR A 54 7.45 22.11 -3.89
C THR A 54 6.78 22.64 -5.17
N ARG A 55 5.56 22.20 -5.40
CA ARG A 55 4.65 22.82 -6.38
C ARG A 55 3.20 22.68 -5.92
N THR A 56 2.33 23.58 -6.37
CA THR A 56 0.87 23.46 -6.13
C THR A 56 0.16 23.15 -7.43
N VAL A 57 -0.67 22.11 -7.41
CA VAL A 57 -1.46 21.66 -8.55
C VAL A 57 -2.92 21.47 -8.12
N PRO A 58 -3.90 21.59 -9.04
CA PRO A 58 -5.25 21.12 -8.75
C PRO A 58 -5.25 19.60 -8.56
N TYR A 59 -6.08 19.09 -7.64
CA TYR A 59 -6.34 17.65 -7.54
C TYR A 59 -7.23 17.22 -8.69
N HIS A 60 -6.82 16.21 -9.44
CA HIS A 60 -7.56 15.63 -10.55
C HIS A 60 -8.10 14.24 -10.22
N LEU A 61 -9.23 13.88 -10.81
CA LEU A 61 -9.83 12.55 -10.80
C LEU A 61 -9.98 12.10 -12.25
N ALA A 62 -9.28 11.04 -12.65
CA ALA A 62 -9.19 10.60 -14.06
C ALA A 62 -8.89 11.75 -15.04
N GLY A 63 -7.93 12.62 -14.69
CA GLY A 63 -7.58 13.80 -15.48
C GLY A 63 -8.55 14.98 -15.37
N VAL A 64 -9.69 14.83 -14.69
CA VAL A 64 -10.68 15.92 -14.51
C VAL A 64 -10.32 16.75 -13.28
N LYS A 65 -10.10 18.04 -13.49
CA LYS A 65 -9.76 19.01 -12.44
C LYS A 65 -10.88 19.16 -11.42
N SER A 66 -10.56 19.00 -10.13
CA SER A 66 -11.43 19.32 -9.01
C SER A 66 -11.18 20.74 -8.46
N ARG A 67 -11.96 21.14 -7.45
CA ARG A 67 -11.75 22.41 -6.71
C ARG A 67 -10.72 22.27 -5.58
N ILE A 68 -10.23 21.06 -5.31
CA ILE A 68 -9.25 20.78 -4.26
C ILE A 68 -7.86 21.10 -4.78
N GLN A 69 -7.04 21.75 -3.97
CA GLN A 69 -5.63 21.99 -4.27
C GLN A 69 -4.77 20.92 -3.60
N ALA A 70 -3.73 20.50 -4.28
CA ALA A 70 -2.68 19.63 -3.76
C ALA A 70 -1.33 20.38 -3.76
N VAL A 71 -0.63 20.35 -2.63
CA VAL A 71 0.80 20.71 -2.57
C VAL A 71 1.57 19.43 -2.80
N GLN A 72 2.35 19.36 -3.87
CA GLN A 72 3.28 18.27 -4.13
C GLN A 72 4.67 18.65 -3.63
N ILE A 73 5.33 17.73 -2.98
CA ILE A 73 6.63 17.91 -2.37
C ILE A 73 7.54 16.78 -2.85
N LEU A 74 8.61 17.13 -3.56
CA LEU A 74 9.75 16.23 -3.77
C LEU A 74 10.58 16.28 -2.49
N TYR A 75 10.91 15.13 -1.94
CA TYR A 75 11.66 15.02 -0.69
C TYR A 75 12.70 13.90 -0.76
N ARG A 76 13.71 14.00 0.12
CA ARG A 76 14.68 12.94 0.35
C ARG A 76 14.05 11.81 1.14
N SER A 77 14.15 10.57 0.66
CA SER A 77 13.69 9.37 1.33
C SER A 77 14.75 8.28 1.34
N THR A 78 14.43 7.13 1.94
CA THR A 78 15.35 6.01 2.12
C THR A 78 14.80 4.77 1.45
N GLY A 79 15.59 4.15 0.58
CA GLY A 79 15.26 2.87 -0.04
C GLY A 79 15.46 1.69 0.92
N ILE A 80 14.95 0.52 0.56
CA ILE A 80 14.99 -0.68 1.41
C ILE A 80 16.42 -1.12 1.78
N LEU A 81 17.41 -0.79 0.96
CA LEU A 81 18.83 -1.06 1.19
C LEU A 81 19.53 0.02 2.05
N GLY A 82 18.80 1.00 2.58
CA GLY A 82 19.34 2.12 3.35
C GLY A 82 19.94 3.23 2.50
N ASN A 83 19.89 3.13 1.18
CA ASN A 83 20.39 4.15 0.26
C ASN A 83 19.49 5.38 0.22
N ALA A 84 20.09 6.55 -0.01
CA ALA A 84 19.34 7.77 -0.24
C ALA A 84 18.57 7.72 -1.56
N THR A 85 17.30 8.12 -1.52
CA THR A 85 16.39 8.20 -2.67
C THR A 85 15.62 9.51 -2.63
N THR A 86 14.93 9.83 -3.73
CA THR A 86 13.93 10.91 -3.74
C THR A 86 12.54 10.30 -3.89
N ASN A 87 11.54 10.97 -3.31
CA ASN A 87 10.16 10.55 -3.50
C ASN A 87 9.22 11.76 -3.51
N VAL A 88 7.94 11.56 -3.88
CA VAL A 88 6.94 12.61 -3.90
C VAL A 88 5.79 12.28 -2.97
N THR A 89 5.33 13.29 -2.21
CA THR A 89 4.05 13.25 -1.48
C THR A 89 3.15 14.38 -1.97
N SER A 90 1.85 14.11 -2.02
CA SER A 90 0.81 15.08 -2.39
C SER A 90 -0.08 15.38 -1.19
N ILE A 91 -0.15 16.64 -0.79
CA ILE A 91 -0.92 17.11 0.36
C ILE A 91 -2.21 17.73 -0.13
N LEU A 92 -3.32 16.98 -0.06
CA LEU A 92 -4.65 17.43 -0.48
C LEU A 92 -5.25 18.32 0.60
N LYS A 93 -5.58 19.55 0.22
CA LYS A 93 -6.19 20.53 1.14
C LYS A 93 -7.70 20.37 1.16
N PRO A 94 -8.33 20.24 2.34
CA PRO A 94 -9.78 20.13 2.41
C PRO A 94 -10.44 21.41 1.89
N PRO A 95 -11.63 21.31 1.24
CA PRO A 95 -12.35 22.49 0.70
C PRO A 95 -12.81 23.44 1.80
N THR A 96 -13.07 22.90 3.00
CA THR A 96 -13.40 23.68 4.20
C THR A 96 -12.47 23.21 5.32
N ARG A 97 -11.69 24.14 5.88
CA ARG A 97 -10.86 23.81 7.05
C ARG A 97 -11.73 23.65 8.29
N ARG A 98 -11.52 22.59 9.05
CA ARG A 98 -11.97 22.54 10.45
C ARG A 98 -11.26 23.65 11.23
N ALA A 99 -12.01 24.37 12.08
CA ALA A 99 -11.42 25.44 12.89
C ALA A 99 -10.21 24.92 13.68
N ASN A 100 -9.15 25.66 13.66
CA ASN A 100 -8.00 25.76 14.56
C ASN A 100 -6.82 24.81 14.38
N VAL A 101 -6.93 23.51 14.01
CA VAL A 101 -5.75 22.64 13.79
C VAL A 101 -5.96 21.73 12.59
N PRO A 102 -5.12 21.80 11.55
CA PRO A 102 -5.21 20.90 10.39
C PRO A 102 -4.65 19.51 10.75
N HIS A 103 -5.52 18.63 11.24
CA HIS A 103 -5.15 17.22 11.41
C HIS A 103 -4.93 16.55 10.05
N VAL A 104 -4.05 15.55 10.02
CA VAL A 104 -3.60 14.88 8.81
C VAL A 104 -4.03 13.42 8.82
N ILE A 105 -4.50 12.94 7.65
CA ILE A 105 -4.60 11.52 7.35
C ILE A 105 -3.48 11.20 6.36
N ALA A 106 -2.54 10.37 6.77
CA ALA A 106 -1.58 9.76 5.86
C ALA A 106 -2.27 8.57 5.20
N TYR A 107 -2.65 8.75 3.94
CA TYR A 107 -3.36 7.77 3.15
C TYR A 107 -2.39 6.94 2.34
N GLY A 108 -2.32 5.65 2.62
CA GLY A 108 -1.63 4.66 1.80
C GLY A 108 -2.47 4.32 0.57
N SER A 109 -1.95 4.61 -0.61
CA SER A 109 -2.58 4.25 -1.88
C SER A 109 -2.33 2.79 -2.22
N PHE A 110 -3.34 2.12 -2.82
CA PHE A 110 -3.21 0.77 -3.38
C PHE A 110 -3.09 0.80 -4.93
N TYR A 111 -2.40 1.80 -5.46
CA TYR A 111 -2.19 1.91 -6.92
C TYR A 111 -1.42 0.73 -7.51
N ASP A 112 -0.68 0.01 -6.70
CA ASP A 112 0.01 -1.26 -6.95
C ASP A 112 0.46 -1.42 -8.41
N SER A 113 1.65 -0.93 -8.71
CA SER A 113 2.16 -0.89 -10.08
C SER A 113 3.66 -1.10 -10.13
N LEU A 114 4.14 -1.68 -11.22
CA LEU A 114 5.55 -1.72 -11.61
C LEU A 114 5.92 -0.57 -12.55
N ASN A 115 4.95 0.33 -12.85
CA ASN A 115 5.12 1.48 -13.73
C ASN A 115 5.06 2.78 -12.92
N ARG A 116 6.18 3.50 -12.86
CA ARG A 116 6.26 4.80 -12.18
C ARG A 116 5.26 5.87 -12.67
N ASN A 117 4.70 5.69 -13.87
CA ASN A 117 3.69 6.61 -14.37
C ASN A 117 2.30 6.41 -13.76
N ASP A 118 2.10 5.37 -12.95
CA ASP A 118 0.82 5.10 -12.28
C ASP A 118 0.77 5.68 -10.87
N GLN A 119 1.87 6.27 -10.40
CA GLN A 119 2.00 6.79 -9.04
C GLN A 119 0.98 7.89 -8.72
N PRO A 120 0.53 7.99 -7.45
CA PRO A 120 -0.48 8.94 -7.01
C PRO A 120 -0.17 10.39 -7.35
N SER A 121 1.07 10.83 -7.20
CA SER A 121 1.45 12.23 -7.49
C SER A 121 1.20 12.60 -8.95
N TYR A 122 1.44 11.70 -9.90
CA TYR A 122 1.18 11.93 -11.32
C TYR A 122 -0.31 11.98 -11.62
N ALA A 123 -1.10 11.03 -11.07
CA ALA A 123 -2.55 11.02 -11.24
C ALA A 123 -3.21 12.27 -10.62
N ILE A 124 -2.76 12.68 -9.41
CA ILE A 124 -3.23 13.89 -8.71
C ILE A 124 -2.94 15.14 -9.53
N ALA A 125 -1.79 15.22 -10.20
CA ALA A 125 -1.44 16.35 -11.07
C ALA A 125 -2.25 16.39 -12.38
N GLY A 126 -2.99 15.32 -12.72
CA GLY A 126 -3.82 15.24 -13.93
C GLY A 126 -3.29 14.28 -14.99
N GLY A 127 -2.22 13.54 -14.68
CA GLY A 127 -1.74 12.45 -15.53
C GLY A 127 -2.75 11.30 -15.58
N VAL A 128 -2.89 10.68 -16.74
CA VAL A 128 -3.82 9.57 -16.95
C VAL A 128 -3.08 8.39 -17.56
N THR A 129 -3.09 7.29 -16.84
CA THR A 129 -2.64 5.96 -17.29
C THR A 129 -3.69 4.93 -16.90
N PHE A 130 -3.67 3.76 -17.51
CA PHE A 130 -4.63 2.71 -17.16
C PHE A 130 -4.47 2.26 -15.69
N GLY A 131 -3.25 1.99 -15.24
CA GLY A 131 -2.99 1.66 -13.84
C GLY A 131 -3.27 2.83 -12.89
N GLY A 132 -2.96 4.06 -13.30
CA GLY A 132 -3.22 5.28 -12.52
C GLY A 132 -4.70 5.58 -12.30
N LEU A 133 -5.63 4.96 -13.05
CA LEU A 133 -7.07 5.08 -12.78
C LEU A 133 -7.48 4.51 -11.42
N VAL A 134 -6.68 3.62 -10.85
CA VAL A 134 -6.88 3.12 -9.47
C VAL A 134 -6.94 4.28 -8.48
N ASN A 135 -6.09 5.30 -8.63
CA ASN A 135 -6.09 6.50 -7.77
C ASN A 135 -7.43 7.27 -7.81
N THR A 136 -8.19 7.14 -8.89
CA THR A 136 -9.53 7.75 -8.99
C THR A 136 -10.56 6.98 -8.17
N ILE A 137 -10.47 5.65 -8.15
CA ILE A 137 -11.35 4.80 -7.33
C ILE A 137 -11.10 5.06 -5.85
N GLU A 138 -9.87 5.32 -5.46
CA GLU A 138 -9.46 5.65 -4.09
C GLU A 138 -10.07 6.94 -3.55
N ALA A 139 -10.59 7.81 -4.41
CA ALA A 139 -11.29 9.02 -3.96
C ALA A 139 -12.46 8.71 -3.01
N VAL A 140 -13.09 7.54 -3.10
CA VAL A 140 -14.15 7.12 -2.18
C VAL A 140 -13.63 6.89 -0.75
N LEU A 141 -12.37 6.50 -0.59
CA LEU A 141 -11.72 6.30 0.70
C LEU A 141 -11.19 7.63 1.27
N ILE A 142 -10.80 8.55 0.41
CA ILE A 142 -10.22 9.86 0.77
C ILE A 142 -11.32 10.89 1.10
N ALA A 143 -12.41 10.91 0.34
CA ALA A 143 -13.47 11.90 0.46
C ALA A 143 -14.09 12.02 1.88
N PRO A 144 -14.30 10.94 2.65
CA PRO A 144 -14.81 11.05 4.02
C PRO A 144 -13.97 11.93 4.93
N PHE A 145 -12.67 11.98 4.75
CA PHE A 145 -11.74 12.79 5.51
C PHE A 145 -11.70 14.23 5.01
N LEU A 146 -11.54 14.44 3.70
CA LEU A 146 -11.55 15.79 3.10
C LEU A 146 -12.85 16.55 3.40
N ASN A 147 -13.99 15.87 3.31
CA ASN A 147 -15.31 16.47 3.61
C ASN A 147 -15.47 16.82 5.10
N ARG A 148 -14.66 16.23 5.98
CA ARG A 148 -14.63 16.56 7.42
C ARG A 148 -13.54 17.57 7.77
N GLY A 149 -12.85 18.13 6.77
CA GLY A 149 -11.84 19.16 6.98
C GLY A 149 -10.45 18.65 7.37
N TYR A 150 -10.18 17.36 7.19
CA TYR A 150 -8.83 16.78 7.35
C TYR A 150 -7.99 17.05 6.11
N THR A 151 -6.72 17.37 6.30
CA THR A 151 -5.71 17.31 5.24
C THR A 151 -5.39 15.85 4.96
N VAL A 152 -5.22 15.47 3.68
CA VAL A 152 -4.82 14.11 3.32
C VAL A 152 -3.45 14.14 2.65
N ALA A 153 -2.49 13.43 3.22
CA ALA A 153 -1.16 13.23 2.65
C ALA A 153 -1.12 11.89 1.91
N VAL A 154 -0.73 11.90 0.65
CA VAL A 154 -0.63 10.73 -0.22
C VAL A 154 0.79 10.66 -0.76
N ALA A 155 1.61 9.77 -0.24
CA ALA A 155 2.94 9.51 -0.75
C ALA A 155 2.90 8.52 -1.94
N ASP A 156 3.86 8.62 -2.84
CA ASP A 156 4.15 7.60 -3.84
C ASP A 156 4.87 6.44 -3.14
N THR A 157 4.11 5.59 -2.45
CA THR A 157 4.63 4.60 -1.48
C THR A 157 5.65 3.63 -2.06
N GLN A 158 5.55 3.31 -3.36
CA GLN A 158 6.47 2.40 -4.08
C GLN A 158 7.74 3.09 -4.57
N GLY A 159 7.93 4.37 -4.24
CA GLY A 159 9.08 5.16 -4.67
C GLY A 159 9.11 5.43 -6.17
N GLN A 160 10.15 6.16 -6.62
CA GLN A 160 10.29 6.56 -8.02
C GLN A 160 10.65 5.39 -8.96
N GLU A 161 10.97 4.21 -8.42
CA GLU A 161 11.27 3.01 -9.21
C GLU A 161 10.10 2.02 -9.26
N ALA A 162 8.96 2.35 -8.65
CA ALA A 162 7.77 1.49 -8.58
C ALA A 162 8.10 0.10 -7.97
N ASN A 163 8.65 0.11 -6.76
CA ASN A 163 9.11 -1.07 -5.99
C ASN A 163 7.92 -1.77 -5.31
N PHE A 164 7.01 -2.34 -6.10
CA PHE A 164 5.82 -2.99 -5.59
C PHE A 164 6.15 -4.07 -4.55
N ALA A 165 5.39 -4.12 -3.46
CA ALA A 165 5.50 -5.05 -2.33
C ALA A 165 6.79 -4.92 -1.48
N ALA A 166 7.63 -3.90 -1.68
CA ALA A 166 8.80 -3.62 -0.85
C ALA A 166 8.41 -2.92 0.48
N GLY A 167 7.67 -3.60 1.33
CA GLY A 167 6.97 -3.05 2.49
C GLY A 167 7.73 -2.05 3.36
N PRO A 168 8.97 -2.35 3.86
CA PRO A 168 9.74 -1.38 4.66
C PRO A 168 9.97 -0.04 3.95
N GLU A 169 10.21 -0.07 2.62
CA GLU A 169 10.37 1.14 1.83
C GLU A 169 9.09 1.97 1.78
N TYR A 170 7.92 1.31 1.72
CA TYR A 170 6.62 2.01 1.79
C TYR A 170 6.45 2.77 3.10
N GLY A 171 6.84 2.13 4.22
CA GLY A 171 6.82 2.75 5.54
C GLY A 171 7.73 3.97 5.59
N MET A 172 8.99 3.84 5.14
CA MET A 172 9.96 4.94 5.11
C MET A 172 9.48 6.08 4.20
N ASN A 173 9.00 5.78 2.99
CA ASN A 173 8.43 6.78 2.08
C ASN A 173 7.25 7.53 2.69
N THR A 174 6.38 6.85 3.44
CA THR A 174 5.26 7.48 4.13
C THR A 174 5.73 8.40 5.26
N LEU A 175 6.65 7.95 6.09
CA LEU A 175 7.16 8.70 7.25
C LEU A 175 7.98 9.92 6.81
N ASP A 176 8.85 9.77 5.82
CA ASP A 176 9.64 10.88 5.27
C ASP A 176 8.75 11.88 4.53
N GLY A 177 7.70 11.40 3.83
CA GLY A 177 6.68 12.24 3.23
C GLY A 177 5.92 13.10 4.25
N LEU A 178 5.68 12.57 5.45
CA LEU A 178 5.09 13.33 6.56
C LEU A 178 6.06 14.36 7.12
N ARG A 179 7.34 14.03 7.32
CA ARG A 179 8.39 15.01 7.67
C ARG A 179 8.43 16.16 6.69
N ALA A 180 8.47 15.84 5.39
CA ALA A 180 8.44 16.83 4.32
C ALA A 180 7.18 17.69 4.36
N ALA A 181 6.02 17.09 4.62
CA ALA A 181 4.76 17.82 4.75
C ALA A 181 4.76 18.79 5.93
N PHE A 182 5.39 18.44 7.05
CA PHE A 182 5.56 19.33 8.21
C PHE A 182 6.58 20.45 7.94
N GLY A 183 7.62 20.14 7.17
CA GLY A 183 8.68 21.10 6.83
C GLY A 183 8.32 22.08 5.70
N ALA A 184 7.22 21.87 4.98
CA ALA A 184 6.79 22.71 3.85
C ALA A 184 5.68 23.70 4.29
N PRO A 185 5.97 25.01 4.40
CA PRO A 185 4.97 26.02 4.82
C PRO A 185 3.72 26.05 3.96
N GLU A 186 3.84 25.72 2.67
CA GLU A 186 2.75 25.71 1.70
C GLU A 186 1.63 24.72 2.06
N THR A 187 1.93 23.70 2.85
CA THR A 187 0.93 22.73 3.32
C THR A 187 -0.06 23.34 4.31
N GLY A 188 0.42 24.30 5.12
CA GLY A 188 -0.31 24.90 6.22
C GLY A 188 -0.53 23.95 7.40
N ILE A 189 0.24 22.86 7.47
CA ILE A 189 0.26 21.94 8.63
C ILE A 189 1.08 22.59 9.74
N THR A 190 0.57 22.56 10.96
CA THR A 190 1.23 23.15 12.14
C THR A 190 1.81 22.07 13.04
N ASP A 191 2.65 22.47 14.01
CA ASP A 191 3.23 21.54 14.99
C ASP A 191 2.21 20.84 15.86
N ALA A 192 1.03 21.45 16.07
CA ALA A 192 -0.07 20.86 16.82
C ALA A 192 -0.88 19.81 16.02
N ALA A 193 -0.55 19.57 14.75
CA ALA A 193 -1.28 18.62 13.92
C ALA A 193 -1.04 17.18 14.39
N LYS A 194 -2.13 16.47 14.66
CA LYS A 194 -2.15 15.01 14.88
C LYS A 194 -2.29 14.29 13.53
N VAL A 195 -1.75 13.07 13.45
CA VAL A 195 -1.73 12.26 12.23
C VAL A 195 -2.38 10.90 12.46
N GLY A 196 -3.30 10.50 11.59
CA GLY A 196 -3.82 9.13 11.51
C GLY A 196 -3.28 8.44 10.26
N LEU A 197 -2.83 7.20 10.39
CA LEU A 197 -2.43 6.36 9.25
C LEU A 197 -3.64 5.58 8.75
N TYR A 198 -3.84 5.48 7.43
CA TYR A 198 -5.03 4.84 6.86
C TYR A 198 -4.73 4.22 5.50
N GLY A 199 -5.06 2.94 5.31
CA GLY A 199 -4.88 2.28 4.02
C GLY A 199 -5.55 0.91 3.93
N TYR A 200 -5.83 0.50 2.69
CA TYR A 200 -6.39 -0.81 2.36
C TYR A 200 -5.51 -1.50 1.32
N SER A 201 -5.41 -2.85 1.33
CA SER A 201 -4.65 -3.62 0.34
C SER A 201 -3.18 -3.16 0.25
N GLY A 202 -2.67 -2.77 -0.91
CA GLY A 202 -1.34 -2.17 -1.05
C GLY A 202 -1.13 -0.95 -0.15
N GLY A 203 -2.18 -0.16 0.08
CA GLY A 203 -2.13 0.94 1.04
C GLY A 203 -2.03 0.49 2.50
N ALA A 204 -2.52 -0.72 2.83
CA ALA A 204 -2.31 -1.30 4.15
C ALA A 204 -0.85 -1.71 4.37
N ILE A 205 -0.10 -2.07 3.31
CA ILE A 205 1.35 -2.30 3.39
C ILE A 205 2.05 -1.02 3.90
N ALA A 206 1.74 0.13 3.29
CA ALA A 206 2.31 1.40 3.70
C ALA A 206 1.89 1.80 5.13
N THR A 207 0.63 1.58 5.48
CA THR A 207 0.05 1.95 6.77
C THR A 207 0.69 1.15 7.91
N GLU A 208 0.82 -0.15 7.72
CA GLU A 208 1.38 -1.04 8.72
C GLU A 208 2.87 -0.78 8.91
N TRP A 209 3.68 -0.81 7.83
CA TRP A 209 5.10 -0.54 7.92
C TRP A 209 5.43 0.86 8.44
N ALA A 210 4.60 1.87 8.14
CA ALA A 210 4.78 3.19 8.74
C ALA A 210 4.51 3.16 10.25
N ALA A 211 3.49 2.43 10.72
CA ALA A 211 3.21 2.30 12.14
C ALA A 211 4.31 1.50 12.87
N GLU A 212 4.80 0.42 12.26
CA GLU A 212 5.85 -0.44 12.81
C GLU A 212 7.19 0.29 12.93
N LEU A 213 7.59 1.02 11.88
CA LEU A 213 8.90 1.69 11.82
C LEU A 213 8.93 3.04 12.54
N ALA A 214 7.78 3.71 12.74
CA ALA A 214 7.73 5.06 13.26
C ALA A 214 8.49 5.26 14.57
N PRO A 215 8.42 4.39 15.61
CA PRO A 215 9.09 4.62 16.87
C PRO A 215 10.61 4.75 16.76
N GLU A 216 11.25 4.00 15.89
CA GLU A 216 12.71 3.98 15.74
C GLU A 216 13.20 4.84 14.57
N TYR A 217 12.54 4.75 13.42
CA TYR A 217 12.95 5.45 12.21
C TYR A 217 12.53 6.93 12.20
N ALA A 218 11.35 7.24 12.73
CA ALA A 218 10.76 8.58 12.69
C ALA A 218 10.08 8.96 14.02
N PRO A 219 10.82 9.04 15.14
CA PRO A 219 10.25 9.36 16.46
C PRO A 219 9.57 10.72 16.48
N ASP A 220 10.01 11.68 15.69
CA ASP A 220 9.40 12.99 15.47
C ASP A 220 8.00 12.90 14.84
N VAL A 221 7.81 12.02 13.88
CA VAL A 221 6.50 11.71 13.27
C VAL A 221 5.66 10.88 14.24
N ASN A 222 6.28 9.86 14.88
CA ASN A 222 5.61 8.98 15.84
C ASN A 222 4.92 9.74 16.96
N ALA A 223 5.55 10.80 17.48
CA ALA A 223 4.99 11.66 18.52
C ALA A 223 3.67 12.35 18.11
N ARG A 224 3.36 12.43 16.82
CA ARG A 224 2.12 13.03 16.28
C ARG A 224 1.08 11.98 15.86
N LEU A 225 1.46 10.70 15.81
CA LEU A 225 0.54 9.63 15.40
C LEU A 225 -0.50 9.37 16.50
N VAL A 226 -1.76 9.21 16.08
CA VAL A 226 -2.87 8.93 17.01
C VAL A 226 -3.50 7.55 16.81
N GLY A 227 -3.18 6.88 15.72
CA GLY A 227 -3.67 5.53 15.42
C GLY A 227 -3.46 5.17 13.96
N ALA A 228 -3.51 3.88 13.67
CA ALA A 228 -3.44 3.34 12.32
C ALA A 228 -4.64 2.43 12.05
N ALA A 229 -5.30 2.61 10.89
CA ALA A 229 -6.40 1.76 10.45
C ALA A 229 -6.07 1.14 9.09
N MET A 230 -5.98 -0.18 9.06
CA MET A 230 -5.57 -0.95 7.89
C MET A 230 -6.52 -2.11 7.61
N GLY A 231 -6.60 -2.52 6.35
CA GLY A 231 -7.40 -3.68 5.95
C GLY A 231 -6.85 -4.41 4.73
N GLY A 232 -7.07 -5.72 4.66
CA GLY A 232 -6.51 -6.55 3.59
C GLY A 232 -4.97 -6.52 3.61
N VAL A 233 -4.36 -6.98 4.70
CA VAL A 233 -2.95 -6.75 5.05
C VAL A 233 -2.03 -7.86 4.56
N LEU A 234 -0.94 -7.52 3.87
CA LEU A 234 0.12 -8.44 3.42
C LEU A 234 1.15 -8.64 4.53
N VAL A 235 0.96 -9.62 5.39
CA VAL A 235 1.80 -9.82 6.58
C VAL A 235 3.06 -10.61 6.28
N LYS A 236 2.92 -11.78 5.65
CA LYS A 236 4.03 -12.71 5.36
C LYS A 236 4.02 -13.07 3.87
N PRO A 237 4.80 -12.36 3.04
CA PRO A 237 4.74 -12.51 1.58
C PRO A 237 4.98 -13.94 1.08
N SER A 238 5.78 -14.75 1.78
CA SER A 238 5.98 -16.15 1.42
C SER A 238 4.70 -16.97 1.53
N THR A 239 3.95 -16.85 2.62
CA THR A 239 2.66 -17.52 2.78
C THR A 239 1.65 -17.04 1.74
N ASN A 240 1.67 -15.73 1.46
CA ASN A 240 0.81 -15.13 0.43
C ASN A 240 1.12 -15.65 -0.97
N LEU A 241 2.39 -15.86 -1.33
CA LEU A 241 2.78 -16.45 -2.60
C LEU A 241 2.11 -17.82 -2.77
N HIS A 242 2.26 -18.70 -1.78
CA HIS A 242 1.59 -20.00 -1.79
C HIS A 242 0.07 -19.91 -1.80
N TYR A 243 -0.52 -18.88 -1.17
CA TYR A 243 -1.96 -18.68 -1.17
C TYR A 243 -2.50 -18.33 -2.55
N VAL A 244 -1.89 -17.36 -3.23
CA VAL A 244 -2.41 -16.81 -4.50
C VAL A 244 -2.03 -17.65 -5.73
N GLU A 245 -0.95 -18.41 -5.69
CA GLU A 245 -0.54 -19.23 -6.84
C GLU A 245 -1.65 -20.21 -7.24
N GLY A 246 -1.85 -20.38 -8.54
CA GLY A 246 -2.89 -21.22 -9.07
C GLY A 246 -4.31 -20.68 -8.95
N SER A 247 -4.53 -19.51 -8.33
CA SER A 247 -5.84 -18.86 -8.26
C SER A 247 -6.31 -18.37 -9.63
N GLN A 248 -7.61 -18.10 -9.76
CA GLN A 248 -8.18 -17.65 -11.04
C GLN A 248 -7.99 -16.16 -11.25
N PHE A 249 -8.07 -15.35 -10.20
CA PHE A 249 -8.09 -13.90 -10.30
C PHE A 249 -6.76 -13.27 -9.86
N TRP A 250 -6.16 -13.76 -8.76
CA TRP A 250 -5.02 -13.14 -8.11
C TRP A 250 -3.65 -13.71 -8.48
N ALA A 251 -3.57 -14.81 -9.25
CA ALA A 251 -2.29 -15.47 -9.55
C ALA A 251 -1.25 -14.56 -10.24
N GLY A 252 -1.68 -13.54 -10.98
CA GLY A 252 -0.79 -12.55 -11.60
C GLY A 252 -0.10 -11.61 -10.62
N VAL A 253 -0.65 -11.43 -9.41
CA VAL A 253 -0.06 -10.57 -8.38
C VAL A 253 1.24 -11.18 -7.82
N MET A 254 1.36 -12.52 -7.82
CA MET A 254 2.57 -13.22 -7.36
C MET A 254 3.83 -12.77 -8.12
N PRO A 255 3.94 -12.96 -9.46
CA PRO A 255 5.13 -12.51 -10.18
C PRO A 255 5.30 -10.99 -10.14
N MET A 256 4.24 -10.22 -10.11
CA MET A 256 4.31 -8.76 -9.97
C MET A 256 5.00 -8.37 -8.64
N ALA A 257 4.61 -8.97 -7.51
CA ALA A 257 5.25 -8.73 -6.22
C ALA A 257 6.72 -9.17 -6.19
N ILE A 258 7.04 -10.31 -6.80
CA ILE A 258 8.42 -10.80 -6.91
C ILE A 258 9.27 -9.81 -7.73
N ILE A 259 8.76 -9.29 -8.86
CA ILE A 259 9.47 -8.33 -9.70
C ILE A 259 9.73 -7.02 -8.93
N GLY A 260 8.73 -6.48 -8.26
CA GLY A 260 8.86 -5.23 -7.51
C GLY A 260 9.81 -5.35 -6.31
N ALA A 261 9.71 -6.44 -5.54
CA ALA A 261 10.63 -6.73 -4.44
C ALA A 261 12.06 -6.96 -4.95
N ALA A 262 12.26 -7.74 -6.00
CA ALA A 262 13.58 -7.97 -6.58
C ALA A 262 14.22 -6.67 -7.09
N ARG A 263 13.44 -5.77 -7.68
CA ARG A 263 13.89 -4.44 -8.11
C ARG A 263 14.41 -3.64 -6.91
N SER A 264 13.66 -3.57 -5.82
CA SER A 264 14.06 -2.83 -4.62
C SER A 264 15.33 -3.38 -3.96
N PHE A 265 15.50 -4.71 -3.96
CA PHE A 265 16.68 -5.39 -3.44
C PHE A 265 17.83 -5.53 -4.45
N ARG A 266 17.65 -5.02 -5.70
CA ARG A 266 18.63 -5.13 -6.80
C ARG A 266 19.02 -6.57 -7.13
N VAL A 267 18.05 -7.49 -7.07
CA VAL A 267 18.22 -8.91 -7.40
C VAL A 267 17.91 -9.15 -8.88
N ASP A 268 18.83 -9.77 -9.61
CA ASP A 268 18.57 -10.25 -10.96
C ASP A 268 17.74 -11.54 -10.91
N LEU A 269 16.48 -11.44 -11.34
CA LEU A 269 15.56 -12.58 -11.36
C LEU A 269 15.81 -13.54 -12.51
N LYS A 270 16.42 -13.10 -13.64
CA LYS A 270 16.50 -13.90 -14.87
C LYS A 270 17.26 -15.20 -14.68
N GLN A 271 18.23 -15.22 -13.76
CA GLN A 271 18.98 -16.41 -13.43
C GLN A 271 18.14 -17.55 -12.85
N TYR A 272 16.95 -17.27 -12.31
CA TYR A 272 16.03 -18.23 -11.68
C TYR A 272 14.84 -18.59 -12.56
N LEU A 273 14.57 -17.80 -13.62
CA LEU A 273 13.36 -17.95 -14.44
C LEU A 273 13.54 -18.99 -15.53
N SER A 274 12.48 -19.76 -15.76
CA SER A 274 12.32 -20.60 -16.96
C SER A 274 12.12 -19.71 -18.21
N PRO A 275 12.26 -20.25 -19.44
CA PRO A 275 11.96 -19.47 -20.65
C PRO A 275 10.51 -18.93 -20.68
N TYR A 276 9.57 -19.58 -20.01
CA TYR A 276 8.23 -19.05 -19.82
C TYR A 276 8.21 -17.90 -18.80
N GLY A 277 8.90 -18.08 -17.68
CA GLY A 277 9.03 -17.05 -16.64
C GLY A 277 9.67 -15.77 -17.16
N GLU A 278 10.71 -15.88 -18.01
CA GLU A 278 11.32 -14.71 -18.66
C GLU A 278 10.32 -13.96 -19.55
N ARG A 279 9.50 -14.68 -20.32
CA ARG A 279 8.43 -14.03 -21.11
C ARG A 279 7.38 -13.35 -20.26
N VAL A 280 7.02 -13.93 -19.11
CA VAL A 280 6.09 -13.30 -18.17
C VAL A 280 6.74 -12.04 -17.56
N TYR A 281 8.00 -12.12 -17.14
CA TYR A 281 8.76 -10.99 -16.63
C TYR A 281 8.80 -9.81 -17.62
N GLU A 282 9.20 -10.06 -18.87
CA GLU A 282 9.32 -8.99 -19.88
C GLU A 282 7.98 -8.32 -20.23
N ARG A 283 6.87 -9.05 -20.11
CA ARG A 283 5.52 -8.50 -20.32
C ARG A 283 5.03 -7.70 -19.12
N MET A 284 5.41 -8.10 -17.90
CA MET A 284 4.82 -7.62 -16.66
C MET A 284 5.63 -6.51 -16.01
N LYS A 285 6.90 -6.36 -16.33
CA LYS A 285 7.84 -5.45 -15.64
C LYS A 285 7.41 -3.98 -15.56
N ASP A 286 6.41 -3.60 -16.33
CA ASP A 286 5.81 -2.25 -16.35
C ASP A 286 4.27 -2.29 -16.19
N ASP A 287 3.69 -3.46 -15.80
CA ASP A 287 2.26 -3.63 -15.59
C ASP A 287 1.82 -3.11 -14.21
N SER A 288 0.56 -2.73 -14.12
CA SER A 288 -0.14 -2.38 -12.88
C SER A 288 -1.01 -3.54 -12.37
N ILE A 289 -1.55 -3.39 -11.16
CA ILE A 289 -2.54 -4.33 -10.63
C ILE A 289 -3.74 -4.48 -11.58
N ALA A 290 -4.18 -3.40 -12.23
CA ALA A 290 -5.29 -3.41 -13.18
C ALA A 290 -4.98 -4.25 -14.44
N ASP A 291 -3.70 -4.38 -14.80
CA ASP A 291 -3.27 -5.18 -15.95
C ASP A 291 -3.18 -6.67 -15.64
N VAL A 292 -2.88 -7.05 -14.38
CA VAL A 292 -2.56 -8.45 -14.03
C VAL A 292 -3.74 -9.22 -13.45
N LEU A 293 -4.75 -8.54 -12.88
CA LEU A 293 -5.92 -9.20 -12.30
C LEU A 293 -6.68 -10.01 -13.36
N GLY A 294 -6.88 -11.31 -13.10
CA GLY A 294 -7.57 -12.24 -14.01
C GLY A 294 -6.82 -12.60 -15.30
N ARG A 295 -5.64 -12.03 -15.56
CA ARG A 295 -4.88 -12.24 -16.80
C ARG A 295 -4.05 -13.54 -16.80
N TYR A 296 -3.71 -14.04 -15.62
CA TYR A 296 -2.83 -15.19 -15.44
C TYR A 296 -3.49 -16.34 -14.65
N PRO A 297 -4.71 -16.81 -15.03
CA PRO A 297 -5.42 -17.81 -14.24
C PRO A 297 -4.62 -19.11 -14.15
N GLY A 298 -4.52 -19.65 -12.93
CA GLY A 298 -3.80 -20.91 -12.69
C GLY A 298 -2.28 -20.82 -12.83
N LEU A 299 -1.69 -19.61 -12.79
CA LEU A 299 -0.24 -19.44 -12.77
C LEU A 299 0.34 -19.89 -11.43
N THR A 300 1.44 -20.67 -11.47
CA THR A 300 2.15 -21.18 -10.30
C THR A 300 3.64 -20.84 -10.38
N TRP A 301 4.33 -20.84 -9.24
CA TRP A 301 5.78 -20.69 -9.16
C TRP A 301 6.50 -21.68 -10.10
N LYS A 302 6.13 -22.97 -10.04
CA LYS A 302 6.73 -24.04 -10.85
C LYS A 302 6.73 -23.79 -12.36
N LYS A 303 5.78 -22.98 -12.88
CA LYS A 303 5.77 -22.57 -14.29
C LYS A 303 6.76 -21.46 -14.59
N LEU A 304 7.01 -20.59 -13.60
CA LEU A 304 7.87 -19.42 -13.75
C LEU A 304 9.34 -19.74 -13.54
N ALA A 305 9.64 -20.63 -12.60
CA ALA A 305 11.00 -20.95 -12.21
C ALA A 305 11.62 -22.04 -13.10
N LYS A 306 12.94 -22.11 -13.12
CA LYS A 306 13.70 -23.24 -13.69
C LYS A 306 13.42 -24.51 -12.90
N PRO A 307 13.58 -25.71 -13.52
CA PRO A 307 13.30 -26.99 -12.86
C PRO A 307 14.14 -27.27 -11.59
N GLU A 308 15.33 -26.70 -11.49
CA GLU A 308 16.19 -26.78 -10.30
C GLU A 308 15.66 -26.04 -9.08
N TYR A 309 14.64 -25.19 -9.25
CA TYR A 309 13.96 -24.43 -8.18
C TYR A 309 12.45 -24.77 -8.15
N PRO A 310 12.07 -26.02 -7.79
CA PRO A 310 10.68 -26.46 -7.79
C PRO A 310 9.77 -25.69 -6.83
N GLU A 311 10.34 -25.16 -5.74
CA GLU A 311 9.64 -24.31 -4.78
C GLU A 311 10.39 -22.97 -4.62
N PRO A 312 9.73 -21.88 -4.25
CA PRO A 312 10.39 -20.58 -4.07
C PRO A 312 11.46 -20.62 -2.98
N GLU A 313 11.29 -21.48 -1.98
CA GLU A 313 12.21 -21.70 -0.87
C GLU A 313 13.53 -22.35 -1.31
N ASP A 314 13.59 -22.94 -2.49
CA ASP A 314 14.82 -23.48 -3.09
C ASP A 314 15.75 -22.37 -3.64
N VAL A 315 15.29 -21.12 -3.66
CA VAL A 315 16.08 -19.96 -4.07
C VAL A 315 16.61 -19.24 -2.84
N PRO A 316 17.91 -19.36 -2.49
CA PRO A 316 18.45 -18.82 -1.23
C PRO A 316 18.24 -17.30 -1.08
N ILE A 317 18.43 -16.53 -2.16
CA ILE A 317 18.22 -15.08 -2.15
C ILE A 317 16.75 -14.71 -1.93
N TYR A 318 15.79 -15.53 -2.43
CA TYR A 318 14.39 -15.34 -2.13
C TYR A 318 14.13 -15.47 -0.64
N VAL A 319 14.59 -16.54 -0.01
CA VAL A 319 14.42 -16.77 1.44
C VAL A 319 15.01 -15.62 2.25
N GLU A 320 16.22 -15.18 1.91
CA GLU A 320 16.87 -14.04 2.57
C GLU A 320 16.02 -12.75 2.48
N LYS A 321 15.54 -12.43 1.29
CA LYS A 321 14.84 -11.14 1.07
C LYS A 321 13.39 -11.17 1.51
N VAL A 322 12.67 -12.27 1.29
CA VAL A 322 11.26 -12.37 1.71
C VAL A 322 11.11 -12.35 3.25
N ASN A 323 12.06 -12.87 3.98
CA ASN A 323 12.09 -12.80 5.45
C ASN A 323 12.23 -11.35 5.96
N GLN A 324 12.83 -10.45 5.19
CA GLN A 324 12.93 -9.02 5.54
C GLN A 324 11.63 -8.26 5.33
N LEU A 325 10.63 -8.88 4.68
CA LEU A 325 9.34 -8.30 4.36
C LEU A 325 8.21 -8.80 5.28
N ILE A 326 8.54 -9.55 6.34
CA ILE A 326 7.55 -10.03 7.31
C ILE A 326 7.21 -8.89 8.26
N MET A 327 5.93 -8.50 8.31
CA MET A 327 5.43 -7.47 9.24
C MET A 327 5.55 -7.94 10.70
N GLY A 328 5.77 -7.00 11.61
CA GLY A 328 6.02 -7.27 13.03
C GLY A 328 7.45 -7.67 13.37
N SER A 329 8.36 -7.71 12.37
CA SER A 329 9.74 -8.16 12.53
C SER A 329 10.76 -7.04 12.80
N ARG A 330 10.41 -5.77 12.53
CA ARG A 330 11.35 -4.65 12.60
C ARG A 330 11.00 -3.60 13.67
N GLY A 331 9.89 -3.77 14.37
CA GLY A 331 9.48 -2.81 15.41
C GLY A 331 8.16 -3.18 16.04
N THR A 332 7.68 -2.28 16.90
CA THR A 332 6.37 -2.40 17.54
C THR A 332 5.68 -1.04 17.51
N PRO A 333 4.51 -0.92 16.91
CA PRO A 333 3.73 0.32 16.94
C PRO A 333 3.47 0.79 18.38
N THR A 334 3.56 2.09 18.62
CA THR A 334 3.23 2.69 19.92
C THR A 334 1.85 3.34 19.95
N ILE A 335 1.10 3.18 18.85
CA ILE A 335 -0.24 3.75 18.64
C ILE A 335 -1.29 2.64 18.53
N PRO A 336 -2.55 2.89 18.86
CA PRO A 336 -3.64 1.93 18.66
C PRO A 336 -3.83 1.54 17.19
N LEU A 337 -4.18 0.29 16.94
CA LEU A 337 -4.39 -0.27 15.62
C LEU A 337 -5.84 -0.74 15.41
N TYR A 338 -6.39 -0.48 14.23
CA TYR A 338 -7.57 -1.13 13.69
C TYR A 338 -7.17 -2.00 12.51
N ILE A 339 -7.41 -3.30 12.58
CA ILE A 339 -7.03 -4.26 11.54
C ILE A 339 -8.28 -5.02 11.07
N GLY A 340 -8.66 -4.84 9.79
CA GLY A 340 -9.80 -5.52 9.19
C GLY A 340 -9.39 -6.50 8.10
N GLN A 341 -9.85 -7.77 8.17
CA GLN A 341 -9.41 -8.81 7.24
C GLN A 341 -10.58 -9.66 6.73
N GLY A 342 -10.73 -9.80 5.41
CA GLY A 342 -11.62 -10.76 4.77
C GLY A 342 -11.11 -12.20 4.92
N ALA A 343 -12.02 -13.19 4.81
CA ALA A 343 -11.65 -14.61 4.94
C ALA A 343 -12.43 -15.52 3.97
N ARG A 344 -12.98 -14.98 2.87
CA ARG A 344 -13.76 -15.74 1.89
C ARG A 344 -13.23 -15.55 0.45
N GLY A 345 -11.95 -15.91 0.26
CA GLY A 345 -11.24 -15.77 -1.00
C GLY A 345 -11.82 -16.60 -2.15
N GLU A 346 -12.62 -17.63 -1.84
CA GLU A 346 -13.31 -18.44 -2.84
C GLU A 346 -14.24 -17.58 -3.74
N LEU A 347 -14.74 -16.45 -3.24
CA LEU A 347 -15.52 -15.51 -4.04
C LEU A 347 -14.71 -14.88 -5.18
N GLU A 348 -13.39 -14.86 -5.05
CA GLU A 348 -12.44 -14.33 -6.03
C GLU A 348 -11.52 -15.44 -6.62
N GLY A 349 -11.94 -16.68 -6.47
CA GLY A 349 -11.28 -17.84 -7.09
C GLY A 349 -10.00 -18.30 -6.41
N THR A 350 -9.74 -17.90 -5.15
CA THR A 350 -8.61 -18.40 -4.35
C THR A 350 -9.09 -19.38 -3.29
N LYS A 351 -8.60 -20.60 -3.34
CA LYS A 351 -9.00 -21.68 -2.41
C LYS A 351 -8.23 -21.59 -1.10
N GLY A 352 -8.95 -21.61 0.01
CA GLY A 352 -8.38 -21.60 1.38
C GLY A 352 -8.06 -22.98 1.95
N ASN A 353 -7.71 -23.96 1.12
CA ASN A 353 -7.50 -25.35 1.51
C ASN A 353 -6.04 -25.83 1.41
N LYS A 354 -5.09 -24.93 1.16
CA LYS A 354 -3.67 -25.30 1.11
C LYS A 354 -3.13 -25.56 2.51
N PRO A 355 -2.44 -26.70 2.74
CA PRO A 355 -1.85 -27.01 4.04
C PRO A 355 -0.91 -25.89 4.53
N GLY A 356 -1.00 -25.54 5.82
CA GLY A 356 -0.15 -24.50 6.42
C GLY A 356 -0.49 -23.06 6.07
N VAL A 357 -1.38 -22.83 5.08
CA VAL A 357 -1.78 -21.49 4.61
C VAL A 357 -3.15 -21.10 5.16
N GLY A 358 -4.15 -21.96 4.96
CA GLY A 358 -5.52 -21.72 5.44
C GLY A 358 -6.30 -20.71 4.60
N LYS A 359 -7.38 -20.17 5.20
CA LYS A 359 -8.26 -19.22 4.54
C LYS A 359 -7.67 -17.82 4.45
N GLY A 360 -8.06 -17.12 3.40
CA GLY A 360 -7.77 -15.70 3.20
C GLY A 360 -8.91 -15.01 2.47
N ASP A 361 -8.69 -13.77 2.08
CA ASP A 361 -9.71 -12.95 1.41
C ASP A 361 -9.72 -13.07 -0.12
N GLY A 362 -8.72 -13.70 -0.69
CA GLY A 362 -8.48 -13.84 -2.13
C GLY A 362 -7.02 -13.60 -2.45
N VAL A 363 -6.40 -12.64 -1.79
CA VAL A 363 -4.98 -12.30 -1.94
C VAL A 363 -4.23 -12.32 -0.61
N MET A 364 -4.84 -11.97 0.51
CA MET A 364 -4.19 -11.92 1.83
C MET A 364 -4.64 -13.08 2.72
N VAL A 365 -3.72 -13.61 3.52
CA VAL A 365 -3.94 -14.78 4.39
C VAL A 365 -4.47 -14.35 5.75
N ALA A 366 -5.71 -14.71 6.06
CA ALA A 366 -6.36 -14.27 7.31
C ALA A 366 -5.68 -14.80 8.57
N GLY A 367 -5.05 -15.98 8.50
CA GLY A 367 -4.27 -16.54 9.59
C GLY A 367 -3.05 -15.71 9.97
N ASP A 368 -2.34 -15.18 8.96
CA ASP A 368 -1.15 -14.36 9.15
C ASP A 368 -1.53 -13.02 9.79
N VAL A 369 -2.59 -12.37 9.28
CA VAL A 369 -3.08 -11.08 9.82
C VAL A 369 -3.56 -11.21 11.26
N ARG A 370 -4.23 -12.31 11.58
CA ARG A 370 -4.68 -12.59 12.94
C ARG A 370 -3.49 -12.81 13.89
N GLN A 371 -2.45 -13.49 13.43
CA GLN A 371 -1.25 -13.70 14.24
C GLN A 371 -0.50 -12.38 14.48
N LEU A 372 -0.34 -11.53 13.47
CA LEU A 372 0.26 -10.21 13.64
C LEU A 372 -0.50 -9.38 14.70
N ALA A 373 -1.83 -9.36 14.62
CA ALA A 373 -2.67 -8.69 15.59
C ALA A 373 -2.42 -9.20 17.03
N ARG A 374 -2.28 -10.52 17.21
CA ARG A 374 -1.96 -11.13 18.50
C ARG A 374 -0.58 -10.74 19.00
N GLU A 375 0.43 -10.84 18.12
CA GLU A 375 1.81 -10.51 18.50
C GLU A 375 1.95 -9.04 18.92
N TYR A 376 1.22 -8.13 18.29
CA TYR A 376 1.15 -6.75 18.74
C TYR A 376 0.42 -6.60 20.08
N CYS A 377 -0.68 -7.32 20.30
CA CYS A 377 -1.34 -7.38 21.60
C CYS A 377 -0.40 -7.87 22.71
N ASP A 378 0.35 -8.95 22.44
CA ASP A 378 1.31 -9.54 23.39
C ASP A 378 2.47 -8.58 23.73
N ARG A 379 2.76 -7.62 22.82
CA ARG A 379 3.72 -6.53 23.03
C ARG A 379 3.07 -5.27 23.63
N GLY A 380 1.81 -5.33 24.06
CA GLY A 380 1.11 -4.25 24.72
C GLY A 380 0.44 -3.21 23.81
N VAL A 381 0.36 -3.47 22.51
CA VAL A 381 -0.36 -2.58 21.58
C VAL A 381 -1.86 -2.81 21.68
N SER A 382 -2.65 -1.72 21.75
CA SER A 382 -4.11 -1.79 21.70
C SER A 382 -4.57 -2.09 20.28
N VAL A 383 -5.16 -3.27 20.02
CA VAL A 383 -5.58 -3.72 18.68
C VAL A 383 -7.08 -4.03 18.65
N ASP A 384 -7.82 -3.40 17.73
CA ASP A 384 -9.19 -3.76 17.36
C ASP A 384 -9.14 -4.58 16.05
N TYR A 385 -9.06 -5.90 16.17
CA TYR A 385 -9.03 -6.82 15.03
C TYR A 385 -10.43 -7.26 14.62
N ARG A 386 -10.76 -7.16 13.32
CA ARG A 386 -12.05 -7.55 12.77
C ARG A 386 -11.86 -8.50 11.58
N GLN A 387 -12.33 -9.75 11.73
CA GLN A 387 -12.36 -10.71 10.63
C GLN A 387 -13.73 -10.77 9.98
N TYR A 388 -13.79 -10.51 8.67
CA TYR A 388 -15.01 -10.53 7.86
C TYR A 388 -15.15 -11.89 7.17
N ASN A 389 -15.67 -12.89 7.88
CA ASN A 389 -15.72 -14.29 7.41
C ASN A 389 -16.55 -14.49 6.13
N GLY A 390 -17.50 -13.61 5.84
CA GLY A 390 -18.34 -13.65 4.65
C GLY A 390 -17.83 -12.86 3.45
N ALA A 391 -16.70 -12.17 3.59
CA ALA A 391 -16.20 -11.21 2.61
C ALA A 391 -14.85 -11.63 2.01
N SER A 392 -14.70 -11.39 0.71
CA SER A 392 -13.44 -11.45 -0.02
C SER A 392 -12.65 -10.14 0.11
N HIS A 393 -11.50 -10.04 -0.55
CA HIS A 393 -10.68 -8.83 -0.55
C HIS A 393 -11.46 -7.60 -1.03
N VAL A 394 -12.11 -7.70 -2.18
CA VAL A 394 -12.90 -6.59 -2.74
C VAL A 394 -14.15 -6.30 -1.91
N THR A 395 -14.88 -7.34 -1.49
CA THR A 395 -16.17 -7.13 -0.79
C THR A 395 -16.01 -6.70 0.66
N ALA A 396 -14.89 -6.97 1.30
CA ALA A 396 -14.60 -6.53 2.67
C ALA A 396 -14.52 -5.01 2.80
N VAL A 397 -14.13 -4.29 1.74
CA VAL A 397 -14.07 -2.81 1.73
C VAL A 397 -15.38 -2.18 2.16
N ALA A 398 -16.51 -2.74 1.73
CA ALA A 398 -17.84 -2.19 2.05
C ALA A 398 -18.14 -2.15 3.56
N THR A 399 -17.62 -3.13 4.32
CA THR A 399 -17.78 -3.18 5.78
C THR A 399 -16.61 -2.46 6.49
N TRP A 400 -15.40 -2.63 5.97
CA TRP A 400 -14.19 -2.06 6.54
C TRP A 400 -14.20 -0.54 6.49
N LEU A 401 -14.55 0.07 5.37
CA LEU A 401 -14.47 1.52 5.15
C LEU A 401 -15.24 2.35 6.21
N PRO A 402 -16.53 2.13 6.47
CA PRO A 402 -17.24 2.91 7.48
C PRO A 402 -16.72 2.63 8.90
N ALA A 403 -16.36 1.39 9.22
CA ALA A 403 -15.89 0.98 10.53
C ALA A 403 -14.51 1.59 10.85
N SER A 404 -13.54 1.42 9.95
CA SER A 404 -12.17 1.93 10.09
C SER A 404 -12.13 3.46 10.10
N THR A 405 -12.89 4.12 9.21
CA THR A 405 -13.03 5.58 9.18
C THR A 405 -13.59 6.09 10.51
N GLY A 406 -14.68 5.52 11.01
CA GLY A 406 -15.29 5.89 12.27
C GLY A 406 -14.36 5.67 13.46
N TRP A 407 -13.62 4.55 13.46
CA TRP A 407 -12.64 4.24 14.48
C TRP A 407 -11.48 5.24 14.47
N LEU A 408 -10.88 5.53 13.31
CA LEU A 408 -9.74 6.45 13.22
C LEU A 408 -10.13 7.89 13.59
N LEU A 409 -11.30 8.37 13.20
CA LEU A 409 -11.77 9.71 13.54
C LEU A 409 -11.89 9.93 15.06
N LYS A 410 -12.21 8.90 15.84
CA LYS A 410 -12.23 8.96 17.31
C LYS A 410 -10.84 9.12 17.90
N ARG A 411 -9.77 8.70 17.24
CA ARG A 411 -8.38 8.87 17.73
C ARG A 411 -7.97 10.34 17.83
N PHE A 412 -8.57 11.21 17.02
CA PHE A 412 -8.30 12.63 17.06
C PHE A 412 -9.01 13.38 18.22
N THR A 413 -9.88 12.70 18.95
CA THR A 413 -10.67 13.28 20.06
C THR A 413 -10.22 12.79 21.43
N ASP A 414 -9.06 12.15 21.51
CA ASP A 414 -8.50 11.56 22.74
C ASP A 414 -9.41 10.51 23.42
N ALA A 415 -10.42 10.00 22.68
CA ALA A 415 -11.30 8.92 23.16
C ALA A 415 -10.48 7.62 23.32
N PRO A 416 -10.74 6.79 24.34
CA PRO A 416 -10.06 5.49 24.47
C PRO A 416 -10.19 4.65 23.22
N ALA A 417 -9.12 3.93 22.83
CA ALA A 417 -9.18 3.00 21.73
C ALA A 417 -10.01 1.78 22.13
N SER A 418 -10.92 1.34 21.25
CA SER A 418 -11.48 -0.01 21.36
C SER A 418 -10.40 -1.04 21.04
N GLU A 419 -10.39 -2.14 21.78
CA GLU A 419 -9.47 -3.25 21.57
C GLU A 419 -10.20 -4.58 21.85
N ASN A 420 -9.69 -5.68 21.29
CA ASN A 420 -10.25 -7.01 21.54
C ASN A 420 -9.16 -8.09 21.64
N CYS A 421 -7.98 -7.71 22.12
CA CYS A 421 -6.79 -8.55 22.26
C CYS A 421 -7.08 -9.91 22.90
N ALA A 422 -7.86 -9.93 23.99
CA ALA A 422 -8.18 -11.16 24.73
C ALA A 422 -9.00 -12.19 23.93
N THR A 423 -9.64 -11.77 22.83
CA THR A 423 -10.54 -12.64 22.04
C THR A 423 -10.00 -13.03 20.68
N ILE A 424 -8.84 -12.52 20.27
CA ILE A 424 -8.20 -12.86 19.00
C ILE A 424 -7.65 -14.29 19.07
N THR A 425 -8.18 -15.18 18.25
CA THR A 425 -7.75 -16.58 18.20
C THR A 425 -6.36 -16.72 17.55
N PRO A 426 -5.56 -17.77 17.83
CA PRO A 426 -4.28 -18.00 17.19
C PRO A 426 -4.34 -18.02 15.66
N GLY A 427 -3.28 -17.54 15.03
CA GLY A 427 -3.10 -17.53 13.58
C GLY A 427 -1.99 -18.47 13.10
N ASN A 428 -1.45 -18.18 11.91
CA ASN A 428 -0.31 -18.90 11.36
C ASN A 428 1.01 -18.41 12.00
N SER A 429 2.05 -19.22 11.95
CA SER A 429 3.38 -18.78 12.40
C SER A 429 3.95 -17.69 11.48
N LEU A 430 4.38 -16.58 12.08
CA LEU A 430 5.13 -15.52 11.38
C LEU A 430 6.65 -15.71 11.44
N ALA A 431 7.11 -16.83 12.00
CA ALA A 431 8.54 -17.14 12.02
C ALA A 431 9.15 -17.06 10.61
N PRO A 432 10.39 -16.54 10.47
CA PRO A 432 11.11 -16.53 9.21
C PRO A 432 11.24 -17.95 8.62
N ILE A 433 11.31 -18.03 7.29
CA ILE A 433 11.63 -19.29 6.61
C ILE A 433 13.07 -19.65 6.96
N PRO A 434 13.36 -20.90 7.36
CA PRO A 434 14.73 -21.34 7.60
C PRO A 434 15.57 -21.21 6.32
N GLN A 435 16.77 -20.65 6.45
CA GLN A 435 17.75 -20.71 5.37
C GLN A 435 18.25 -22.13 5.23
N GLN A 436 18.23 -22.67 4.02
CA GLN A 436 18.86 -23.96 3.76
C GLN A 436 20.37 -23.79 3.98
N ALA A 437 20.96 -24.67 4.79
CA ALA A 437 22.40 -24.75 4.92
C ALA A 437 22.97 -25.13 3.54
N GLY A 438 23.77 -24.23 2.94
CA GLY A 438 24.45 -24.46 1.67
C GLY A 438 25.51 -25.52 1.77
#